data_cd82fd0834295c5af940a0146ab20f24
#
_entry.id   cd82fd0834295c5af940a0146ab20f24
#
_cell.length_a   1.000
_cell.length_b   1.000
_cell.length_c   1.000
_cell.angle_alpha   90.00
_cell.angle_beta   90.00
_cell.angle_gamma   90.00
#
_symmetry.space_group_name_H-M   'P 1'
#
loop_
_entity.id
_entity.type
_entity.pdbx_description
1 polymer ?
#
loop_
_entity_poly.entity_id
_entity_poly.type
_entity_poly.pdbx_seq_one_letter_code
_entity_poly.pdbx_strand_id
1 'polypeptide(L)'
;MMNENTKRSILLPFILGIVLAGGIFIGSKLVVPQKKTSYNKISDVLDYIQQEYVDTINRDQLTDKSIEKILEQLDPHSAYIPASELQAANEPLEGNFEGIGIEFHLQEDTIMVVSAIPGGPSEQVGLMAGDRIVQVDGKTVVGKNINNEKVMKLLRGKGGSKVKVGIYRRGHASLMPFTITRGKIPIYSIEVAYMVNANTGYIKLSRFAATTYDEFMKAAESLE
;
A
#
# COMPACT_ATOMS: atom_id res chain seq x y z
N MET A 1 -9.66 -83.26 7.68
CA MET A 1 -8.75 -82.42 6.88
C MET A 1 -9.54 -81.17 6.45
N MET A 2 -9.19 -80.00 6.92
CA MET A 2 -9.85 -78.73 6.58
C MET A 2 -9.40 -78.32 5.17
N ASN A 3 -10.37 -78.07 4.27
CA ASN A 3 -10.16 -77.75 2.89
C ASN A 3 -9.29 -76.48 2.75
N GLU A 4 -8.35 -76.44 1.80
CA GLU A 4 -7.44 -75.27 1.60
C GLU A 4 -8.17 -73.95 1.38
N ASN A 5 -9.32 -73.98 0.74
CA ASN A 5 -10.15 -72.80 0.53
C ASN A 5 -10.76 -72.25 1.83
N THR A 6 -11.05 -73.12 2.79
CA THR A 6 -11.59 -72.70 4.13
C THR A 6 -10.48 -72.06 4.98
N LYS A 7 -9.27 -72.55 4.87
CA LYS A 7 -8.10 -71.93 5.54
C LYS A 7 -7.79 -70.53 5.00
N ARG A 8 -7.88 -70.32 3.70
CA ARG A 8 -7.69 -69.01 3.06
C ARG A 8 -8.77 -68.01 3.43
N SER A 9 -10.03 -68.45 3.47
CA SER A 9 -11.19 -67.57 3.87
C SER A 9 -11.10 -67.08 5.29
N ILE A 10 -10.47 -67.81 6.21
CA ILE A 10 -10.31 -67.43 7.60
C ILE A 10 -8.99 -66.60 7.79
N LEU A 11 -7.94 -66.98 7.07
CA LEU A 11 -6.63 -66.32 7.21
C LEU A 11 -6.58 -64.90 6.67
N LEU A 12 -7.29 -64.67 5.55
CA LEU A 12 -7.30 -63.37 4.86
C LEU A 12 -7.86 -62.21 5.73
N PRO A 13 -9.03 -62.33 6.37
CA PRO A 13 -9.54 -61.26 7.26
C PRO A 13 -8.67 -61.08 8.50
N PHE A 14 -7.99 -62.14 8.99
CA PHE A 14 -7.10 -62.04 10.13
C PHE A 14 -5.81 -61.24 9.79
N ILE A 15 -5.24 -61.48 8.63
CA ILE A 15 -4.09 -60.70 8.14
C ILE A 15 -4.50 -59.26 7.88
N LEU A 16 -5.66 -59.03 7.27
CA LEU A 16 -6.20 -57.67 7.03
C LEU A 16 -6.37 -56.91 8.34
N GLY A 17 -6.93 -57.58 9.37
CA GLY A 17 -7.09 -56.99 10.72
C GLY A 17 -5.77 -56.60 11.36
N ILE A 18 -4.73 -57.45 11.24
CA ILE A 18 -3.39 -57.15 11.77
C ILE A 18 -2.77 -55.97 11.04
N VAL A 19 -2.89 -55.92 9.70
CA VAL A 19 -2.34 -54.80 8.89
C VAL A 19 -3.06 -53.49 9.24
N LEU A 20 -4.38 -53.53 9.41
CA LEU A 20 -5.17 -52.37 9.79
C LEU A 20 -4.81 -51.87 11.19
N ALA A 21 -4.72 -52.77 12.15
CA ALA A 21 -4.31 -52.43 13.53
C ALA A 21 -2.87 -51.89 13.57
N GLY A 22 -1.93 -52.50 12.80
CA GLY A 22 -0.58 -52.01 12.65
C GLY A 22 -0.51 -50.62 12.01
N GLY A 23 -1.30 -50.39 10.98
CA GLY A 23 -1.41 -49.08 10.31
C GLY A 23 -1.94 -47.98 11.25
N ILE A 24 -2.98 -48.28 12.06
CA ILE A 24 -3.50 -47.35 13.08
C ILE A 24 -2.47 -47.09 14.17
N PHE A 25 -1.77 -48.14 14.64
CA PHE A 25 -0.75 -48.00 15.68
C PHE A 25 0.45 -47.17 15.18
N ILE A 26 0.94 -47.43 14.00
CA ILE A 26 2.03 -46.65 13.38
C ILE A 26 1.57 -45.22 13.11
N GLY A 27 0.37 -45.03 12.55
CA GLY A 27 -0.20 -43.71 12.28
C GLY A 27 -0.39 -42.87 13.55
N SER A 28 -0.83 -43.50 14.65
CA SER A 28 -0.98 -42.81 15.94
C SER A 28 0.38 -42.37 16.55
N LYS A 29 1.48 -43.05 16.23
CA LYS A 29 2.82 -42.68 16.67
C LYS A 29 3.47 -41.63 15.75
N LEU A 30 3.10 -41.60 14.45
CA LEU A 30 3.60 -40.61 13.50
C LEU A 30 2.86 -39.25 13.58
N VAL A 31 1.66 -39.22 14.14
CA VAL A 31 1.01 -37.98 14.54
C VAL A 31 1.74 -37.48 15.78
N VAL A 32 2.88 -36.82 15.56
CA VAL A 32 3.56 -36.05 16.60
C VAL A 32 2.55 -35.01 17.07
N PRO A 33 2.10 -35.03 18.35
CA PRO A 33 1.32 -33.93 18.87
C PRO A 33 2.19 -32.69 18.70
N GLN A 34 1.79 -31.77 17.81
CA GLN A 34 2.44 -30.47 17.74
C GLN A 34 2.37 -29.92 19.18
N LYS A 35 3.52 -29.91 19.86
CA LYS A 35 3.65 -29.17 21.10
C LYS A 35 3.14 -27.79 20.75
N LYS A 36 2.01 -27.38 21.33
CA LYS A 36 1.55 -25.98 21.32
C LYS A 36 2.66 -25.17 21.98
N THR A 37 3.65 -24.82 21.18
CA THR A 37 4.72 -23.94 21.61
C THR A 37 4.09 -22.57 21.84
N SER A 38 4.56 -21.89 22.83
CA SER A 38 4.12 -20.53 23.24
C SER A 38 4.03 -19.52 22.07
N TYR A 39 4.56 -19.88 20.91
CA TYR A 39 4.54 -19.08 19.67
C TYR A 39 3.16 -18.94 19.01
N ASN A 40 2.19 -19.81 19.34
CA ASN A 40 0.86 -19.78 18.72
C ASN A 40 -0.16 -18.95 19.49
N LYS A 41 0.17 -18.40 20.67
CA LYS A 41 -0.80 -17.68 21.51
C LYS A 41 -1.47 -16.52 20.79
N ILE A 42 -0.71 -15.76 19.99
CA ILE A 42 -1.24 -14.62 19.25
C ILE A 42 -2.21 -15.12 18.17
N SER A 43 -1.84 -16.18 17.44
CA SER A 43 -2.71 -16.79 16.45
C SER A 43 -3.97 -17.35 17.07
N ASP A 44 -3.85 -18.08 18.20
CA ASP A 44 -4.99 -18.67 18.92
C ASP A 44 -5.97 -17.57 19.39
N VAL A 45 -5.46 -16.42 19.85
CA VAL A 45 -6.29 -15.26 20.25
C VAL A 45 -6.98 -14.65 19.04
N LEU A 46 -6.28 -14.46 17.93
CA LEU A 46 -6.88 -13.91 16.70
C LEU A 46 -7.96 -14.84 16.14
N ASP A 47 -7.72 -16.16 16.17
CA ASP A 47 -8.69 -17.17 15.76
C ASP A 47 -9.94 -17.17 16.65
N TYR A 48 -9.73 -17.06 17.99
CA TYR A 48 -10.82 -16.96 18.95
C TYR A 48 -11.67 -15.70 18.75
N ILE A 49 -11.02 -14.55 18.57
CA ILE A 49 -11.70 -13.28 18.29
C ILE A 49 -12.53 -13.40 16.99
N GLN A 50 -11.96 -14.00 15.95
CA GLN A 50 -12.67 -14.16 14.66
C GLN A 50 -13.91 -15.05 14.78
N GLN A 51 -13.91 -16.04 15.70
CA GLN A 51 -15.01 -16.99 15.86
C GLN A 51 -16.10 -16.49 16.82
N GLU A 52 -15.71 -15.78 17.88
CA GLU A 52 -16.59 -15.49 19.02
C GLU A 52 -16.99 -14.01 19.14
N TYR A 53 -16.34 -13.11 18.37
CA TYR A 53 -16.68 -11.69 18.48
C TYR A 53 -17.99 -11.36 17.78
N VAL A 54 -18.79 -10.48 18.40
CA VAL A 54 -20.16 -10.15 17.96
C VAL A 54 -20.20 -9.48 16.59
N ASP A 55 -19.21 -8.63 16.28
CA ASP A 55 -19.14 -7.89 15.03
C ASP A 55 -18.17 -8.55 14.03
N THR A 56 -18.40 -8.35 12.74
CA THR A 56 -17.50 -8.82 11.68
C THR A 56 -16.16 -8.08 11.76
N ILE A 57 -15.07 -8.81 11.99
CA ILE A 57 -13.73 -8.26 12.10
C ILE A 57 -12.92 -8.58 10.85
N ASN A 58 -12.17 -7.59 10.36
CA ASN A 58 -11.14 -7.83 9.36
C ASN A 58 -9.87 -8.35 10.05
N ARG A 59 -9.58 -9.65 9.86
CA ARG A 59 -8.43 -10.34 10.46
C ARG A 59 -7.10 -9.70 10.09
N ASP A 60 -6.93 -9.31 8.81
CA ASP A 60 -5.67 -8.73 8.34
C ASP A 60 -5.38 -7.40 9.02
N GLN A 61 -6.39 -6.53 9.11
CA GLN A 61 -6.25 -5.25 9.82
C GLN A 61 -5.97 -5.43 11.31
N LEU A 62 -6.61 -6.43 11.95
CA LEU A 62 -6.35 -6.72 13.35
C LEU A 62 -4.93 -7.26 13.57
N THR A 63 -4.45 -8.10 12.64
CA THR A 63 -3.09 -8.63 12.64
C THR A 63 -2.05 -7.51 12.48
N ASP A 64 -2.23 -6.64 11.48
CA ASP A 64 -1.34 -5.50 11.21
C ASP A 64 -1.23 -4.59 12.44
N LYS A 65 -2.37 -4.20 13.03
CA LYS A 65 -2.41 -3.39 14.26
C LYS A 65 -1.76 -4.09 15.46
N SER A 66 -1.88 -5.42 15.55
CA SER A 66 -1.25 -6.18 16.62
C SER A 66 0.26 -6.19 16.49
N ILE A 67 0.78 -6.35 15.27
CA ILE A 67 2.22 -6.28 14.98
C ILE A 67 2.75 -4.88 15.31
N GLU A 68 2.06 -3.83 14.87
CA GLU A 68 2.40 -2.44 15.16
C GLU A 68 2.52 -2.21 16.69
N LYS A 69 1.52 -2.65 17.45
CA LYS A 69 1.52 -2.54 18.93
C LYS A 69 2.61 -3.35 19.63
N ILE A 70 3.02 -4.47 19.07
CA ILE A 70 4.15 -5.26 19.58
C ILE A 70 5.46 -4.50 19.36
N LEU A 71 5.65 -3.94 18.15
CA LEU A 71 6.88 -3.23 17.78
C LEU A 71 7.01 -1.89 18.52
N GLU A 72 5.91 -1.22 18.88
CA GLU A 72 5.92 -0.02 19.72
C GLU A 72 6.58 -0.26 21.12
N GLN A 73 6.71 -1.51 21.56
CA GLN A 73 7.38 -1.86 22.81
C GLN A 73 8.91 -1.95 22.65
N LEU A 74 9.41 -1.88 21.44
CA LEU A 74 10.84 -1.92 21.10
C LEU A 74 11.41 -0.49 21.00
N ASP A 75 12.46 -0.33 20.27
CA ASP A 75 13.08 0.97 20.04
C ASP A 75 12.32 1.81 18.97
N PRO A 76 12.52 3.14 18.93
CA PRO A 76 11.84 4.01 17.98
C PRO A 76 12.15 3.74 16.49
N HIS A 77 13.15 2.90 16.19
CA HIS A 77 13.54 2.54 14.83
C HIS A 77 12.83 1.27 14.34
N SER A 78 12.12 0.58 15.24
CA SER A 78 11.33 -0.61 14.92
C SER A 78 9.94 -0.21 14.49
N ALA A 79 9.67 -0.27 13.18
CA ALA A 79 8.36 0.05 12.61
C ALA A 79 7.85 -1.09 11.72
N TYR A 80 6.55 -1.30 11.71
CA TYR A 80 5.87 -2.19 10.78
C TYR A 80 5.19 -1.37 9.69
N ILE A 81 5.45 -1.73 8.45
CA ILE A 81 4.79 -1.12 7.29
C ILE A 81 3.92 -2.21 6.66
N PRO A 82 2.59 -2.11 6.73
CA PRO A 82 1.68 -3.03 6.06
C PRO A 82 1.95 -3.09 4.56
N ALA A 83 1.74 -4.26 3.94
CA ALA A 83 1.94 -4.43 2.50
C ALA A 83 1.13 -3.43 1.65
N SER A 84 -0.05 -3.02 2.15
CA SER A 84 -0.90 -2.00 1.53
C SER A 84 -0.29 -0.59 1.54
N GLU A 85 0.65 -0.31 2.45
CA GLU A 85 1.28 1.00 2.65
C GLU A 85 2.73 1.03 2.15
N LEU A 86 3.31 -0.13 1.83
CA LEU A 86 4.71 -0.27 1.42
C LEU A 86 5.06 0.63 0.22
N GLN A 87 4.18 0.71 -0.77
CA GLN A 87 4.39 1.57 -1.94
C GLN A 87 4.48 3.04 -1.52
N ALA A 88 3.53 3.52 -0.71
CA ALA A 88 3.51 4.90 -0.24
C ALA A 88 4.73 5.24 0.64
N ALA A 89 5.20 4.28 1.44
CA ALA A 89 6.39 4.43 2.27
C ALA A 89 7.69 4.50 1.43
N ASN A 90 7.74 3.82 0.29
CA ASN A 90 8.90 3.81 -0.60
C ASN A 90 8.94 5.01 -1.58
N GLU A 91 7.80 5.63 -1.90
CA GLU A 91 7.72 6.76 -2.83
C GLU A 91 8.77 7.88 -2.55
N PRO A 92 8.95 8.35 -1.31
CA PRO A 92 9.96 9.38 -1.01
C PRO A 92 11.40 8.91 -1.28
N LEU A 93 11.68 7.61 -1.10
CA LEU A 93 12.99 7.01 -1.33
C LEU A 93 13.25 6.78 -2.82
N GLU A 94 12.21 6.47 -3.59
CA GLU A 94 12.30 6.32 -5.05
C GLU A 94 12.39 7.66 -5.78
N GLY A 95 12.05 8.77 -5.12
CA GLY A 95 12.03 10.10 -5.71
C GLY A 95 10.86 10.34 -6.67
N ASN A 96 9.79 9.57 -6.56
CA ASN A 96 8.57 9.74 -7.34
C ASN A 96 7.35 9.13 -6.64
N PHE A 97 6.16 9.56 -7.05
CA PHE A 97 4.88 8.94 -6.66
C PHE A 97 3.96 8.81 -7.86
N GLU A 98 2.93 7.98 -7.74
CA GLU A 98 1.94 7.80 -8.80
C GLU A 98 0.64 8.56 -8.52
N GLY A 99 0.21 9.40 -9.46
CA GLY A 99 -0.98 10.24 -9.29
C GLY A 99 -1.28 11.14 -10.47
N ILE A 100 -2.08 12.19 -10.22
CA ILE A 100 -2.47 13.15 -11.26
C ILE A 100 -1.48 14.31 -11.44
N GLY A 101 -0.56 14.55 -10.50
CA GLY A 101 0.47 15.60 -10.58
C GLY A 101 -0.09 17.02 -10.41
N ILE A 102 -0.60 17.32 -9.22
CA ILE A 102 -0.99 18.66 -8.80
C ILE A 102 -0.43 18.98 -7.41
N GLU A 103 -0.15 20.24 -7.18
CA GLU A 103 -0.10 20.83 -5.85
C GLU A 103 -1.50 21.36 -5.52
N PHE A 104 -1.96 21.12 -4.31
CA PHE A 104 -3.29 21.56 -3.90
C PHE A 104 -3.29 22.02 -2.44
N HIS A 105 -4.26 22.83 -2.09
CA HIS A 105 -4.64 23.06 -0.71
C HIS A 105 -6.15 22.98 -0.55
N LEU A 106 -6.61 22.79 0.69
CA LEU A 106 -8.02 22.83 1.01
C LEU A 106 -8.42 24.24 1.37
N GLN A 107 -9.34 24.81 0.61
CA GLN A 107 -9.91 26.12 0.85
C GLN A 107 -11.43 26.03 0.83
N GLU A 108 -12.08 26.50 1.90
CA GLU A 108 -13.54 26.44 2.04
C GLU A 108 -14.10 25.03 1.77
N ASP A 109 -13.50 24.03 2.42
CA ASP A 109 -13.87 22.63 2.28
C ASP A 109 -13.82 22.10 0.83
N THR A 110 -12.99 22.69 -0.01
CA THR A 110 -12.85 22.36 -1.44
C THR A 110 -11.37 22.16 -1.80
N ILE A 111 -11.07 21.24 -2.70
CA ILE A 111 -9.73 21.00 -3.21
C ILE A 111 -9.40 22.07 -4.23
N MET A 112 -8.53 23.00 -3.92
CA MET A 112 -8.07 24.04 -4.84
C MET A 112 -6.69 23.66 -5.40
N VAL A 113 -6.57 23.65 -6.72
CA VAL A 113 -5.31 23.43 -7.43
C VAL A 113 -4.46 24.70 -7.29
N VAL A 114 -3.29 24.57 -6.69
CA VAL A 114 -2.28 25.63 -6.60
C VAL A 114 -1.49 25.68 -7.91
N SER A 115 -1.02 24.51 -8.35
CA SER A 115 -0.32 24.35 -9.61
C SER A 115 -0.45 22.93 -10.14
N ALA A 116 -0.43 22.77 -11.46
CA ALA A 116 -0.14 21.46 -12.08
C ALA A 116 1.38 21.30 -12.17
N ILE A 117 1.86 20.08 -11.83
CA ILE A 117 3.30 19.78 -11.90
C ILE A 117 3.74 19.77 -13.37
N PRO A 118 4.79 20.51 -13.73
CA PRO A 118 5.27 20.58 -15.10
C PRO A 118 5.58 19.21 -15.70
N GLY A 119 5.13 18.97 -16.93
CA GLY A 119 5.23 17.66 -17.59
C GLY A 119 4.30 16.57 -17.04
N GLY A 120 3.53 16.87 -16.01
CA GLY A 120 2.63 15.93 -15.33
C GLY A 120 1.29 15.73 -16.06
N PRO A 121 0.55 14.67 -15.68
CA PRO A 121 -0.73 14.31 -16.31
C PRO A 121 -1.80 15.42 -16.25
N SER A 122 -1.83 16.19 -15.17
CA SER A 122 -2.82 17.27 -15.00
C SER A 122 -2.54 18.46 -15.90
N GLU A 123 -1.26 18.81 -16.10
CA GLU A 123 -0.86 19.85 -17.04
C GLU A 123 -1.25 19.48 -18.47
N GLN A 124 -1.00 18.21 -18.86
CA GLN A 124 -1.31 17.71 -20.21
C GLN A 124 -2.79 17.81 -20.58
N VAL A 125 -3.69 17.68 -19.59
CA VAL A 125 -5.13 17.84 -19.82
C VAL A 125 -5.62 19.28 -19.62
N GLY A 126 -4.75 20.22 -19.25
CA GLY A 126 -5.07 21.64 -19.10
C GLY A 126 -5.70 22.05 -17.78
N LEU A 127 -5.38 21.34 -16.66
CA LEU A 127 -5.68 21.86 -15.34
C LEU A 127 -4.80 23.09 -15.05
N MET A 128 -5.39 24.07 -14.37
CA MET A 128 -4.76 25.37 -14.11
C MET A 128 -4.81 25.73 -12.63
N ALA A 129 -3.92 26.61 -12.21
CA ALA A 129 -3.98 27.22 -10.90
C ALA A 129 -5.34 27.93 -10.68
N GLY A 130 -5.92 27.75 -9.50
CA GLY A 130 -7.24 28.27 -9.15
C GLY A 130 -8.42 27.38 -9.53
N ASP A 131 -8.21 26.27 -10.24
CA ASP A 131 -9.23 25.26 -10.48
C ASP A 131 -9.67 24.62 -9.14
N ARG A 132 -10.96 24.38 -8.98
CA ARG A 132 -11.50 23.69 -7.81
C ARG A 132 -12.02 22.31 -8.22
N ILE A 133 -11.45 21.25 -7.67
CA ILE A 133 -11.92 19.88 -7.87
C ILE A 133 -13.13 19.68 -6.96
N VAL A 134 -14.30 19.54 -7.54
CA VAL A 134 -15.57 19.39 -6.80
C VAL A 134 -16.17 17.99 -6.96
N GLN A 135 -15.72 17.23 -7.97
CA GLN A 135 -16.12 15.84 -8.17
C GLN A 135 -14.91 14.97 -8.53
N VAL A 136 -14.90 13.73 -8.04
CA VAL A 136 -13.96 12.69 -8.44
C VAL A 136 -14.76 11.41 -8.70
N ASP A 137 -14.61 10.83 -9.90
CA ASP A 137 -15.33 9.64 -10.37
C ASP A 137 -16.86 9.73 -10.14
N GLY A 138 -17.43 10.91 -10.44
CA GLY A 138 -18.85 11.20 -10.30
C GLY A 138 -19.34 11.46 -8.88
N LYS A 139 -18.48 11.33 -7.86
CA LYS A 139 -18.83 11.62 -6.46
C LYS A 139 -18.41 13.03 -6.10
N THR A 140 -19.29 13.77 -5.43
CA THR A 140 -18.98 15.09 -4.89
C THR A 140 -17.96 14.98 -3.76
N VAL A 141 -16.89 15.79 -3.82
CA VAL A 141 -15.75 15.76 -2.89
C VAL A 141 -15.54 17.09 -2.19
N VAL A 142 -16.62 17.81 -1.92
CA VAL A 142 -16.64 19.07 -1.16
C VAL A 142 -17.32 18.88 0.19
N GLY A 143 -16.97 19.70 1.18
CA GLY A 143 -17.60 19.71 2.50
C GLY A 143 -16.64 19.38 3.64
N LYS A 144 -17.11 19.59 4.88
CA LYS A 144 -16.33 19.51 6.13
C LYS A 144 -15.57 18.20 6.38
N ASN A 145 -15.91 17.13 5.65
CA ASN A 145 -15.27 15.82 5.81
C ASN A 145 -14.11 15.58 4.86
N ILE A 146 -13.71 16.56 4.02
CA ILE A 146 -12.55 16.46 3.15
C ILE A 146 -11.28 16.81 3.94
N ASN A 147 -10.25 16.01 3.80
CA ASN A 147 -8.93 16.25 4.36
C ASN A 147 -7.85 15.80 3.36
N ASN A 148 -6.59 16.18 3.61
CA ASN A 148 -5.48 15.88 2.70
C ASN A 148 -5.33 14.39 2.44
N GLU A 149 -5.52 13.54 3.44
CA GLU A 149 -5.43 12.09 3.29
C GLU A 149 -6.48 11.54 2.32
N LYS A 150 -7.74 11.98 2.47
CA LYS A 150 -8.83 11.61 1.55
C LYS A 150 -8.56 12.10 0.14
N VAL A 151 -8.06 13.32 -0.03
CA VAL A 151 -7.69 13.86 -1.34
C VAL A 151 -6.61 13.01 -1.97
N MET A 152 -5.55 12.68 -1.23
CA MET A 152 -4.49 11.81 -1.72
C MET A 152 -5.02 10.43 -2.14
N LYS A 153 -5.86 9.79 -1.32
CA LYS A 153 -6.49 8.50 -1.65
C LYS A 153 -7.36 8.54 -2.92
N LEU A 154 -8.00 9.69 -3.21
CA LEU A 154 -8.84 9.86 -4.40
C LEU A 154 -8.02 10.10 -5.67
N LEU A 155 -6.98 10.93 -5.57
CA LEU A 155 -6.23 11.43 -6.72
C LEU A 155 -5.00 10.58 -7.07
N ARG A 156 -4.35 9.96 -6.07
CA ARG A 156 -3.28 8.98 -6.29
C ARG A 156 -3.84 7.65 -6.81
N GLY A 157 -2.96 6.80 -7.29
CA GLY A 157 -3.27 5.43 -7.72
C GLY A 157 -2.37 5.00 -8.86
N LYS A 158 -2.44 3.72 -9.18
CA LYS A 158 -1.56 3.04 -10.14
C LYS A 158 -1.40 3.81 -11.44
N GLY A 159 -0.17 4.02 -11.86
CA GLY A 159 0.18 4.60 -13.16
C GLY A 159 -0.54 3.90 -14.31
N GLY A 160 -1.01 4.68 -15.28
CA GLY A 160 -1.86 4.22 -16.39
C GLY A 160 -3.35 4.11 -16.05
N SER A 161 -3.75 4.11 -14.78
CA SER A 161 -5.18 4.17 -14.41
C SER A 161 -5.77 5.55 -14.68
N LYS A 162 -7.07 5.62 -14.92
CA LYS A 162 -7.76 6.89 -15.21
C LYS A 162 -8.61 7.31 -14.02
N VAL A 163 -8.67 8.63 -13.80
CA VAL A 163 -9.59 9.27 -12.86
C VAL A 163 -10.34 10.39 -13.58
N LYS A 164 -11.64 10.49 -13.31
CA LYS A 164 -12.48 11.57 -13.86
C LYS A 164 -12.66 12.62 -12.77
N VAL A 165 -12.32 13.88 -13.07
CA VAL A 165 -12.51 15.00 -12.15
C VAL A 165 -13.46 16.02 -12.74
N GLY A 166 -14.38 16.54 -11.91
CA GLY A 166 -15.24 17.65 -12.25
C GLY A 166 -14.67 18.94 -11.64
N ILE A 167 -14.32 19.87 -12.50
CA ILE A 167 -13.63 21.10 -12.15
C ILE A 167 -14.60 22.29 -12.21
N TYR A 168 -14.63 23.06 -11.13
CA TYR A 168 -15.19 24.41 -11.14
C TYR A 168 -14.06 25.41 -11.43
N ARG A 169 -14.18 26.13 -12.55
CA ARG A 169 -13.23 27.19 -12.96
C ARG A 169 -13.96 28.51 -13.00
N ARG A 170 -13.37 29.53 -12.36
CA ARG A 170 -13.96 30.88 -12.35
C ARG A 170 -14.17 31.37 -13.79
N GLY A 171 -15.35 31.89 -14.06
CA GLY A 171 -15.74 32.37 -15.41
C GLY A 171 -16.42 31.31 -16.29
N HIS A 172 -16.58 30.09 -15.82
CA HIS A 172 -17.34 29.05 -16.51
C HIS A 172 -18.64 28.74 -15.77
N ALA A 173 -19.75 28.66 -16.50
CA ALA A 173 -21.08 28.47 -15.91
C ALA A 173 -21.35 27.00 -15.48
N SER A 174 -20.63 26.03 -16.06
CA SER A 174 -20.81 24.60 -15.81
C SER A 174 -19.51 23.95 -15.37
N LEU A 175 -19.64 22.78 -14.68
CA LEU A 175 -18.49 21.97 -14.34
C LEU A 175 -17.79 21.43 -15.60
N MET A 176 -16.48 21.52 -15.63
CA MET A 176 -15.64 21.04 -16.70
C MET A 176 -15.14 19.63 -16.37
N PRO A 177 -15.51 18.60 -17.14
CA PRO A 177 -15.03 17.25 -16.90
C PRO A 177 -13.63 17.06 -17.50
N PHE A 178 -12.69 16.55 -16.72
CA PHE A 178 -11.37 16.11 -17.17
C PHE A 178 -11.18 14.64 -16.88
N THR A 179 -10.60 13.90 -17.83
CA THR A 179 -10.14 12.53 -17.58
C THR A 179 -8.63 12.53 -17.57
N ILE A 180 -8.05 12.23 -16.43
CA ILE A 180 -6.61 12.26 -16.21
C ILE A 180 -6.10 10.84 -16.11
N THR A 181 -5.10 10.50 -16.92
CA THR A 181 -4.38 9.22 -16.79
C THR A 181 -3.27 9.42 -15.78
N ARG A 182 -3.33 8.71 -14.64
CA ARG A 182 -2.30 8.81 -13.60
C ARG A 182 -0.94 8.41 -14.15
N GLY A 183 0.10 9.10 -13.71
CA GLY A 183 1.47 8.86 -14.13
C GLY A 183 2.45 8.98 -12.97
N LYS A 184 3.73 8.72 -13.24
CA LYS A 184 4.82 8.97 -12.30
C LYS A 184 5.09 10.46 -12.21
N ILE A 185 5.07 10.98 -10.99
CA ILE A 185 5.29 12.38 -10.67
C ILE A 185 6.62 12.48 -9.94
N PRO A 186 7.62 13.18 -10.49
CA PRO A 186 8.92 13.30 -9.83
C PRO A 186 8.83 14.12 -8.53
N ILE A 187 9.59 13.68 -7.54
CA ILE A 187 9.82 14.39 -6.28
C ILE A 187 11.29 14.80 -6.29
N TYR A 188 11.57 16.03 -6.65
CA TYR A 188 12.95 16.49 -6.78
C TYR A 188 13.66 16.60 -5.44
N SER A 189 14.91 16.17 -5.41
CA SER A 189 15.83 16.31 -4.29
C SER A 189 16.50 17.68 -4.26
N ILE A 190 16.74 18.27 -5.45
CA ILE A 190 17.34 19.58 -5.60
C ILE A 190 16.25 20.64 -5.73
N GLU A 191 16.22 21.57 -4.77
CA GLU A 191 15.29 22.70 -4.80
C GLU A 191 15.84 23.90 -5.54
N VAL A 192 17.14 24.14 -5.39
CA VAL A 192 17.78 25.34 -5.90
C VAL A 192 19.23 25.04 -6.30
N ALA A 193 19.63 25.53 -7.46
CA ALA A 193 21.02 25.55 -7.91
C ALA A 193 21.30 26.88 -8.62
N TYR A 194 22.29 27.66 -8.18
CA TYR A 194 22.68 28.93 -8.81
C TYR A 194 24.11 29.33 -8.44
N MET A 195 24.72 30.14 -9.26
CA MET A 195 26.00 30.74 -8.98
C MET A 195 25.84 31.96 -8.04
N VAL A 196 26.48 31.93 -6.86
CA VAL A 196 26.51 33.05 -5.91
C VAL A 196 27.43 34.16 -6.43
N ASN A 197 28.55 33.76 -7.05
CA ASN A 197 29.51 34.63 -7.72
C ASN A 197 30.24 33.82 -8.79
N ALA A 198 31.23 34.42 -9.49
CA ALA A 198 31.95 33.78 -10.59
C ALA A 198 32.64 32.46 -10.25
N ASN A 199 32.87 32.15 -8.97
CA ASN A 199 33.68 31.00 -8.54
C ASN A 199 32.96 30.13 -7.50
N THR A 200 31.73 30.47 -7.12
CA THR A 200 31.02 29.77 -6.02
C THR A 200 29.58 29.45 -6.44
N GLY A 201 29.27 28.17 -6.56
CA GLY A 201 27.93 27.66 -6.78
C GLY A 201 27.25 27.29 -5.46
N TYR A 202 25.90 27.41 -5.43
CA TYR A 202 25.09 26.98 -4.32
C TYR A 202 24.05 25.97 -4.80
N ILE A 203 24.00 24.82 -4.14
CA ILE A 203 23.01 23.77 -4.41
C ILE A 203 22.31 23.43 -3.09
N LYS A 204 20.95 23.47 -3.08
CA LYS A 204 20.15 23.12 -1.92
C LYS A 204 19.45 21.78 -2.16
N LEU A 205 19.79 20.80 -1.30
CA LEU A 205 19.08 19.53 -1.23
C LEU A 205 18.01 19.61 -0.13
N SER A 206 16.80 19.14 -0.44
CA SER A 206 15.70 19.04 0.53
C SER A 206 15.52 17.61 1.07
N ARG A 207 16.00 16.62 0.33
CA ARG A 207 15.89 15.20 0.67
C ARG A 207 16.95 14.36 -0.04
N PHE A 208 17.02 13.08 0.37
CA PHE A 208 17.80 12.07 -0.32
C PHE A 208 16.87 10.99 -0.86
N ALA A 209 16.95 10.70 -2.15
CA ALA A 209 16.20 9.69 -2.88
C ALA A 209 17.11 8.97 -3.87
N ALA A 210 16.62 7.93 -4.52
CA ALA A 210 17.38 7.21 -5.56
C ALA A 210 17.81 8.11 -6.72
N THR A 211 17.08 9.19 -6.98
CA THR A 211 17.34 10.18 -8.04
C THR A 211 18.31 11.29 -7.65
N THR A 212 18.66 11.41 -6.35
CA THR A 212 19.43 12.57 -5.84
C THR A 212 20.80 12.74 -6.51
N TYR A 213 21.49 11.62 -6.77
CA TYR A 213 22.81 11.68 -7.39
C TYR A 213 22.74 12.28 -8.81
N ASP A 214 21.82 11.79 -9.64
CA ASP A 214 21.67 12.27 -11.02
C ASP A 214 21.21 13.73 -11.07
N GLU A 215 20.32 14.12 -10.15
CA GLU A 215 19.86 15.50 -10.01
C GLU A 215 20.99 16.43 -9.58
N PHE A 216 21.81 15.98 -8.62
CA PHE A 216 22.96 16.74 -8.14
C PHE A 216 24.00 16.95 -9.24
N MET A 217 24.34 15.89 -10.00
CA MET A 217 25.29 16.00 -11.10
C MET A 217 24.81 16.98 -12.17
N LYS A 218 23.53 16.89 -12.57
CA LYS A 218 22.94 17.86 -13.51
C LYS A 218 22.96 19.29 -12.98
N ALA A 219 22.66 19.48 -11.69
CA ALA A 219 22.71 20.79 -11.06
C ALA A 219 24.15 21.34 -11.04
N ALA A 220 25.14 20.51 -10.70
CA ALA A 220 26.55 20.89 -10.69
C ALA A 220 27.02 21.26 -12.10
N GLU A 221 26.74 20.44 -13.12
CA GLU A 221 27.07 20.74 -14.53
C GLU A 221 26.44 22.03 -15.03
N SER A 222 25.26 22.41 -14.53
CA SER A 222 24.59 23.66 -14.90
C SER A 222 25.23 24.91 -14.31
N LEU A 223 26.16 24.75 -13.35
CA LEU A 223 26.86 25.82 -12.66
C LEU A 223 28.29 26.06 -13.23
N GLU A 224 28.76 25.19 -14.11
CA GLU A 224 30.03 25.33 -14.83
C GLU A 224 29.88 26.25 -16.04
#